data_349ebbe509fcebf152ff11fa59578bdc
#
_entry.id   349ebbe509fcebf152ff11fa59578bdc
#
_cell.length_a   1.000
_cell.length_b   1.000
_cell.length_c   1.000
_cell.angle_alpha   90.00
_cell.angle_beta   90.00
_cell.angle_gamma   90.00
#
_symmetry.space_group_name_H-M   'P 1'
#
loop_
_entity.id
_entity.type
_entity.pdbx_description
1 polymer ?
#
loop_
_entity_poly.entity_id
_entity_poly.type
_entity_poly.pdbx_seq_one_letter_code
_entity_poly.pdbx_strand_id
1 'polypeptide(L)'
;MKGIELIILENLSPDFDAKYIARDEDDSLWVFNVRPVKGANTWSSDYFHPPESLNMFQHLFQFIQWEDKEPWKIEKELMSD
;
A
#
# COMPACT_ATOMS: atom_id res chain seq x y z
N MET A 1 13.71 0.04 -3.78
CA MET A 1 12.92 -0.97 -3.03
C MET A 1 13.73 -2.24 -2.88
N LYS A 2 13.63 -2.90 -1.76
CA LYS A 2 14.38 -4.14 -1.51
C LYS A 2 13.76 -5.31 -2.27
N GLY A 3 14.59 -6.33 -2.59
CA GLY A 3 14.15 -7.47 -3.41
C GLY A 3 12.92 -8.19 -2.88
N ILE A 4 12.84 -8.47 -1.56
CA ILE A 4 11.69 -9.16 -0.99
C ILE A 4 10.41 -8.33 -1.11
N GLU A 5 10.52 -7.02 -1.00
CA GLU A 5 9.37 -6.13 -1.13
C GLU A 5 8.84 -6.12 -2.56
N LEU A 6 9.72 -6.13 -3.55
CA LEU A 6 9.32 -6.26 -4.95
C LEU A 6 8.60 -7.58 -5.21
N ILE A 7 9.13 -8.68 -4.66
CA ILE A 7 8.52 -10.00 -4.82
C ILE A 7 7.11 -10.00 -4.24
N ILE A 8 6.93 -9.41 -3.06
CA ILE A 8 5.62 -9.33 -2.42
C ILE A 8 4.64 -8.56 -3.30
N LEU A 9 5.04 -7.40 -3.80
CA LEU A 9 4.16 -6.58 -4.64
C LEU A 9 3.82 -7.26 -5.97
N GLU A 10 4.77 -7.98 -6.56
CA GLU A 10 4.54 -8.70 -7.81
C GLU A 10 3.61 -9.89 -7.65
N ASN A 11 3.49 -10.43 -6.43
CA ASN A 11 2.71 -11.62 -6.14
C ASN A 11 1.45 -11.33 -5.32
N LEU A 12 0.96 -10.09 -5.33
CA LEU A 12 -0.34 -9.77 -4.74
C LEU A 12 -1.43 -10.50 -5.50
N SER A 13 -2.57 -10.70 -4.82
CA SER A 13 -3.69 -11.43 -5.40
C SER A 13 -4.01 -10.95 -6.81
N PRO A 14 -4.07 -11.85 -7.82
CA PRO A 14 -4.39 -11.43 -9.18
C PRO A 14 -5.80 -10.87 -9.32
N ASP A 15 -6.69 -11.19 -8.38
CA ASP A 15 -8.05 -10.67 -8.37
C ASP A 15 -8.13 -9.26 -7.77
N PHE A 16 -7.07 -8.82 -7.11
CA PHE A 16 -7.00 -7.49 -6.52
C PHE A 16 -5.94 -6.68 -7.27
N ASP A 17 -6.40 -5.78 -8.11
CA ASP A 17 -5.52 -4.93 -8.94
C ASP A 17 -4.91 -3.82 -8.07
N ALA A 18 -3.89 -4.16 -7.30
CA ALA A 18 -3.26 -3.24 -6.36
C ALA A 18 -2.49 -2.15 -7.11
N LYS A 19 -2.85 -0.89 -6.87
CA LYS A 19 -2.23 0.26 -7.52
C LYS A 19 -1.56 1.21 -6.55
N TYR A 20 -1.94 1.16 -5.28
CA TYR A 20 -1.39 2.03 -4.23
C TYR A 20 -1.14 1.24 -2.97
N ILE A 21 -0.16 1.70 -2.20
CA ILE A 21 0.16 1.14 -0.90
C ILE A 21 0.35 2.29 0.08
N ALA A 22 -0.17 2.16 1.29
CA ALA A 22 -0.08 3.20 2.30
C ALA A 22 -0.11 2.61 3.70
N ARG A 23 0.44 3.35 4.65
CA ARG A 23 0.49 2.94 6.05
C ARG A 23 -0.37 3.86 6.88
N ASP A 24 -1.21 3.26 7.73
CA ASP A 24 -2.06 4.01 8.66
C ASP A 24 -1.28 4.44 9.90
N GLU A 25 -1.89 5.33 10.70
CA GLU A 25 -1.25 5.86 11.91
C GLU A 25 -0.91 4.75 12.91
N ASP A 26 -1.70 3.68 12.96
CA ASP A 26 -1.48 2.55 13.86
C ASP A 26 -0.42 1.56 13.35
N ASP A 27 0.30 1.94 12.28
CA ASP A 27 1.34 1.14 11.65
C ASP A 27 0.83 0.01 10.77
N SER A 28 -0.47 -0.13 10.60
CA SER A 28 -1.04 -1.13 9.68
C SER A 28 -0.79 -0.75 8.23
N LEU A 29 -0.55 -1.75 7.39
CA LEU A 29 -0.18 -1.56 5.99
C LEU A 29 -1.28 -2.08 5.09
N TRP A 30 -1.66 -1.27 4.08
CA TRP A 30 -2.81 -1.57 3.21
C TRP A 30 -2.48 -1.31 1.75
N VAL A 31 -3.06 -2.14 0.86
CA VAL A 31 -3.00 -1.91 -0.59
C VAL A 31 -4.40 -1.54 -1.09
N PHE A 32 -4.43 -0.69 -2.11
CA PHE A 32 -5.66 -0.13 -2.67
C PHE A 32 -5.64 -0.25 -4.19
N ASN A 33 -6.80 -0.53 -4.78
CA ASN A 33 -6.91 -0.56 -6.24
C ASN A 33 -7.38 0.77 -6.83
N VAL A 34 -7.73 1.74 -5.98
CA VAL A 34 -7.99 3.13 -6.35
C VAL A 34 -7.18 4.03 -5.42
N ARG A 35 -6.97 5.29 -5.81
CA ARG A 35 -6.20 6.21 -4.97
C ARG A 35 -6.92 6.44 -3.64
N PRO A 36 -6.30 6.12 -2.50
CA PRO A 36 -6.92 6.37 -1.20
C PRO A 36 -6.81 7.83 -0.79
N VAL A 37 -7.65 8.22 0.15
CA VAL A 37 -7.66 9.56 0.74
C VAL A 37 -7.20 9.45 2.19
N LYS A 38 -6.32 10.35 2.59
CA LYS A 38 -5.81 10.38 3.97
C LYS A 38 -6.81 11.03 4.90
N GLY A 39 -7.24 10.27 5.91
CA GLY A 39 -8.15 10.77 6.96
C GLY A 39 -7.41 11.15 8.23
N ALA A 40 -8.11 11.13 9.35
CA ALA A 40 -7.53 11.50 10.65
C ALA A 40 -6.46 10.53 11.13
N ASN A 41 -6.67 9.23 10.95
CA ASN A 41 -5.72 8.18 11.36
C ASN A 41 -5.64 7.01 10.39
N THR A 42 -6.35 7.05 9.29
CA THR A 42 -6.32 5.98 8.29
C THR A 42 -6.37 6.53 6.88
N TRP A 43 -5.86 5.74 5.94
CA TRP A 43 -6.13 5.95 4.52
C TRP A 43 -7.39 5.16 4.18
N SER A 44 -8.27 5.71 3.36
CA SER A 44 -9.53 5.07 3.00
C SER A 44 -9.85 5.23 1.54
N SER A 45 -10.61 4.27 1.02
CA SER A 45 -11.15 4.32 -0.32
C SER A 45 -12.68 4.27 -0.24
N ASP A 46 -13.35 4.26 -1.40
CA ASP A 46 -14.81 4.26 -1.40
C ASP A 46 -15.36 2.86 -1.07
N TYR A 47 -16.66 2.79 -0.89
CA TYR A 47 -17.37 1.57 -0.52
C TYR A 47 -17.16 0.43 -1.53
N PHE A 48 -17.02 0.76 -2.81
CA PHE A 48 -16.93 -0.24 -3.88
C PHE A 48 -15.51 -0.76 -4.09
N HIS A 49 -14.53 -0.17 -3.43
CA HIS A 49 -13.12 -0.52 -3.61
C HIS A 49 -12.45 -0.70 -2.25
N PRO A 50 -12.85 -1.73 -1.48
CA PRO A 50 -12.25 -1.93 -0.15
C PRO A 50 -10.76 -2.28 -0.28
N PRO A 51 -9.95 -1.81 0.67
CA PRO A 51 -8.52 -2.12 0.66
C PRO A 51 -8.26 -3.56 1.10
N GLU A 52 -7.07 -4.05 0.77
CA GLU A 52 -6.61 -5.36 1.23
C GLU A 52 -5.45 -5.16 2.20
N SER A 53 -5.44 -5.93 3.30
CA SER A 53 -4.43 -5.80 4.34
C SER A 53 -3.13 -6.49 3.94
N LEU A 54 -2.00 -5.82 4.24
CA LEU A 54 -0.66 -6.41 4.18
C LEU A 54 -0.04 -6.49 5.57
N ASN A 55 -0.85 -6.61 6.63
CA ASN A 55 -0.34 -6.57 7.99
C ASN A 55 0.65 -7.70 8.32
N MET A 56 0.58 -8.83 7.63
CA MET A 56 1.59 -9.88 7.83
C MET A 56 2.98 -9.42 7.40
N PHE A 57 3.06 -8.35 6.60
CA PHE A 57 4.33 -7.77 6.15
C PHE A 57 4.55 -6.36 6.70
N GLN A 58 3.85 -5.98 7.76
CA GLN A 58 3.93 -4.60 8.27
C GLN A 58 5.33 -4.21 8.75
N HIS A 59 6.18 -5.18 9.05
CA HIS A 59 7.57 -4.93 9.44
C HIS A 59 8.48 -4.60 8.24
N LEU A 60 7.98 -4.79 7.03
CA LEU A 60 8.65 -4.41 5.79
C LEU A 60 8.11 -3.08 5.30
N PHE A 61 8.61 -2.61 4.15
CA PHE A 61 8.15 -1.35 3.55
C PHE A 61 8.31 -0.16 4.49
N GLN A 62 9.45 -0.11 5.21
CA GLN A 62 9.68 0.92 6.22
C GLN A 62 9.75 2.34 5.63
N PHE A 63 9.99 2.46 4.33
CA PHE A 63 9.97 3.75 3.66
C PHE A 63 8.54 4.30 3.49
N ILE A 64 7.52 3.46 3.65
CA ILE A 64 6.11 3.87 3.59
C ILE A 64 5.67 4.19 5.01
N GLN A 65 5.33 5.46 5.27
CA GLN A 65 5.02 5.94 6.61
C GLN A 65 3.69 6.68 6.64
N TRP A 66 3.06 6.69 7.82
CA TRP A 66 1.82 7.45 8.02
C TRP A 66 2.00 8.93 7.69
N GLU A 67 3.18 9.49 7.98
CA GLU A 67 3.50 10.91 7.77
C GLU A 67 3.55 11.30 6.30
N ASP A 68 3.58 10.33 5.39
CA ASP A 68 3.61 10.62 3.95
C ASP A 68 2.34 11.36 3.54
N LYS A 69 2.50 12.39 2.72
CA LYS A 69 1.37 13.22 2.27
C LYS A 69 0.57 12.57 1.17
N GLU A 70 1.16 11.62 0.45
CA GLU A 70 0.54 10.94 -0.67
C GLU A 70 0.77 9.44 -0.55
N PRO A 71 -0.17 8.61 -1.07
CA PRO A 71 0.06 7.18 -1.10
C PRO A 71 1.12 6.84 -2.13
N TRP A 72 1.80 5.72 -1.94
CA TRP A 72 2.81 5.25 -2.89
C TRP A 72 2.16 4.50 -4.04
N LYS A 73 2.54 4.83 -5.26
CA LYS A 73 2.09 4.11 -6.46
C LYS A 73 2.92 2.85 -6.64
N ILE A 74 2.29 1.71 -6.62
CA ILE A 74 2.97 0.42 -6.79
C ILE A 74 3.62 0.32 -8.16
N GLU A 75 2.92 0.70 -9.20
CA GLU A 75 3.45 0.67 -10.57
C GLU A 75 4.74 1.47 -10.68
N LYS A 76 4.76 2.68 -10.11
CA LYS A 76 5.94 3.53 -10.13
C LYS A 76 7.11 2.88 -9.39
N GLU A 77 6.85 2.24 -8.26
CA GLU A 77 7.89 1.57 -7.48
C GLU A 77 8.47 0.37 -8.22
N LEU A 78 7.62 -0.42 -8.88
CA LEU A 78 8.08 -1.56 -9.67
C LEU A 78 8.92 -1.13 -10.86
N MET A 79 8.67 0.05 -11.41
CA MET A 79 9.39 0.57 -12.56
C MET A 79 10.64 1.36 -12.22
N SER A 80 10.86 1.63 -10.95
CA SER A 80 11.95 2.53 -10.52
C SER A 80 13.31 1.85 -10.40
N ASP A 81 13.39 0.57 -10.63
CA ASP A 81 14.66 -0.16 -10.55
C ASP A 81 15.50 0.04 -11.82
#